data_395b785c347cbd4048365f10b1d84dae
#
_entry.id   395b785c347cbd4048365f10b1d84dae
#
_cell.length_a   1.000
_cell.length_b   1.000
_cell.length_c   1.000
_cell.angle_alpha   90.00
_cell.angle_beta   90.00
_cell.angle_gamma   90.00
#
_symmetry.space_group_name_H-M   'P 1'
#
loop_
_entity.id
_entity.type
_entity.pdbx_description
1 polymer ?
#
loop_
_entity_poly.entity_id
_entity_poly.type
_entity_poly.pdbx_seq_one_letter_code
_entity_poly.pdbx_strand_id
1 'polypeptide(L)'
;MANALRGNLYRLIWNTPKLGERIDVFAMDALGIRLYAAEFGKPVFASRDETFSMLKSAATQVDGLKANAAFLLSEWDDVVDTWQVESWEAYRDAKRLGRKTRLPEAQRALYWQVFTQVQAQLKQAGKITTAEMFAKLAEVMPNRKHPVFDYIVVDEAQDISVQQLRFLAAIGGNRANALFFAGDLGQRIFQTPFSWKHLGVDVRGRSRTLNINYRTSHQIRSQADRLLGPEVSDVDGNVESRKGTVSVFNGPEPTICGYADAQTESEAVGVWLKQCSSSGVQPQEIGVFVRSESELSRAQAAVKAAGLQGRVLGRDMATEEGLRQHHHQAFG
;
A
#
# COMPACT_ATOMS: atom_id res chain seq x y z
N MET A 1 -6.75 -1.53 8.62
CA MET A 1 -7.85 -0.98 7.79
C MET A 1 -8.48 -2.06 6.90
N ALA A 2 -7.74 -2.80 6.10
CA ALA A 2 -8.28 -3.85 5.18
C ALA A 2 -9.13 -4.92 5.87
N ASN A 3 -8.76 -5.40 7.06
CA ASN A 3 -9.54 -6.43 7.77
C ASN A 3 -10.86 -5.91 8.35
N ALA A 4 -10.96 -4.64 8.75
CA ALA A 4 -12.20 -4.03 9.22
C ALA A 4 -13.18 -3.79 8.06
N LEU A 5 -12.68 -3.30 6.92
CA LEU A 5 -13.46 -3.13 5.69
C LEU A 5 -13.99 -4.49 5.21
N ARG A 6 -13.13 -5.51 5.19
CA ARG A 6 -13.52 -6.89 4.88
C ARG A 6 -14.66 -7.37 5.79
N GLY A 7 -14.56 -7.16 7.11
CA GLY A 7 -15.60 -7.56 8.06
C GLY A 7 -16.95 -6.87 7.80
N ASN A 8 -16.94 -5.59 7.43
CA ASN A 8 -18.15 -4.85 7.11
C ASN A 8 -18.76 -5.30 5.78
N LEU A 9 -17.95 -5.50 4.74
CA LEU A 9 -18.41 -6.04 3.45
C LEU A 9 -18.98 -7.44 3.61
N TYR A 10 -18.32 -8.28 4.42
CA TYR A 10 -18.83 -9.63 4.73
C TYR A 10 -20.22 -9.58 5.35
N ARG A 11 -20.47 -8.69 6.32
CA ARG A 11 -21.80 -8.53 6.94
C ARG A 11 -22.86 -8.06 5.94
N LEU A 12 -22.52 -7.11 5.09
CA LEU A 12 -23.43 -6.59 4.06
C LEU A 12 -23.82 -7.68 3.04
N ILE A 13 -22.85 -8.45 2.59
CA ILE A 13 -23.03 -9.54 1.63
C ILE A 13 -23.82 -10.68 2.27
N TRP A 14 -23.49 -11.06 3.52
CA TRP A 14 -24.13 -12.17 4.24
C TRP A 14 -25.61 -11.90 4.56
N ASN A 15 -25.95 -10.62 4.77
CA ASN A 15 -27.34 -10.22 4.97
C ASN A 15 -28.20 -10.25 3.69
N THR A 16 -27.59 -10.53 2.53
CA THR A 16 -28.30 -10.65 1.25
C THR A 16 -28.38 -12.12 0.87
N PRO A 17 -29.56 -12.75 0.93
CA PRO A 17 -29.73 -14.15 0.59
C PRO A 17 -29.15 -14.47 -0.80
N LYS A 18 -28.42 -15.59 -0.93
CA LYS A 18 -27.79 -16.10 -2.16
C LYS A 18 -26.54 -15.34 -2.65
N LEU A 19 -26.19 -14.15 -2.11
CA LEU A 19 -24.94 -13.48 -2.47
C LEU A 19 -23.76 -14.00 -1.65
N GLY A 20 -23.94 -14.27 -0.37
CA GLY A 20 -22.89 -14.74 0.53
C GLY A 20 -22.24 -16.06 0.10
N GLU A 21 -22.97 -16.92 -0.60
CA GLU A 21 -22.46 -18.18 -1.13
C GLU A 21 -21.62 -18.02 -2.41
N ARG A 22 -21.68 -16.86 -3.06
CA ARG A 22 -21.08 -16.60 -4.37
C ARG A 22 -19.98 -15.54 -4.36
N ILE A 23 -19.77 -14.85 -3.25
CA ILE A 23 -18.82 -13.76 -3.13
C ILE A 23 -17.88 -14.04 -1.97
N ASP A 24 -16.59 -14.15 -2.30
CA ASP A 24 -15.51 -14.20 -1.33
C ASP A 24 -14.84 -12.84 -1.22
N VAL A 25 -14.52 -12.39 0.01
CA VAL A 25 -13.80 -11.14 0.27
C VAL A 25 -12.47 -11.45 0.94
N PHE A 26 -11.38 -11.04 0.31
CA PHE A 26 -10.03 -11.28 0.80
C PHE A 26 -9.23 -9.97 0.87
N ALA A 27 -8.32 -9.89 1.84
CA ALA A 27 -7.15 -9.04 1.67
C ALA A 27 -6.22 -9.68 0.64
N MET A 28 -5.56 -8.90 -0.21
CA MET A 28 -4.73 -9.39 -1.31
C MET A 28 -3.68 -10.40 -0.84
N ASP A 29 -2.93 -10.06 0.20
CA ASP A 29 -1.88 -10.95 0.72
C ASP A 29 -2.45 -12.24 1.32
N ALA A 30 -3.62 -12.17 1.98
CA ALA A 30 -4.26 -13.36 2.52
C ALA A 30 -4.71 -14.33 1.41
N LEU A 31 -5.21 -13.80 0.28
CA LEU A 31 -5.51 -14.60 -0.89
C LEU A 31 -4.23 -15.23 -1.46
N GLY A 32 -3.17 -14.44 -1.61
CA GLY A 32 -1.87 -14.93 -2.08
C GLY A 32 -1.33 -16.06 -1.22
N ILE A 33 -1.30 -15.89 0.08
CA ILE A 33 -0.83 -16.92 1.04
C ILE A 33 -1.67 -18.20 0.92
N ARG A 34 -3.00 -18.08 0.84
CA ARG A 34 -3.89 -19.25 0.71
C ARG A 34 -3.62 -20.03 -0.59
N LEU A 35 -3.51 -19.32 -1.73
CA LEU A 35 -3.26 -19.96 -3.01
C LEU A 35 -1.84 -20.53 -3.09
N TYR A 36 -0.86 -19.82 -2.57
CA TYR A 36 0.52 -20.30 -2.52
C TYR A 36 0.64 -21.56 -1.67
N ALA A 37 -0.03 -21.59 -0.51
CA ALA A 37 -0.02 -22.77 0.36
C ALA A 37 -0.64 -24.00 -0.32
N ALA A 38 -1.63 -23.82 -1.18
CA ALA A 38 -2.27 -24.90 -1.92
C ALA A 38 -1.38 -25.44 -3.07
N GLU A 39 -0.50 -24.61 -3.67
CA GLU A 39 0.37 -25.01 -4.79
C GLU A 39 1.75 -25.47 -4.32
N PHE A 40 2.34 -24.78 -3.34
CA PHE A 40 3.76 -24.93 -2.98
C PHE A 40 4.00 -25.29 -1.52
N GLY A 41 2.93 -25.35 -0.70
CA GLY A 41 3.06 -25.49 0.74
C GLY A 41 3.13 -24.12 1.46
N LYS A 42 3.14 -24.15 2.79
CA LYS A 42 3.10 -22.92 3.61
C LYS A 42 4.31 -22.02 3.36
N PRO A 43 4.13 -20.76 2.93
CA PRO A 43 5.25 -19.85 2.70
C PRO A 43 5.91 -19.43 4.02
N VAL A 44 7.23 -19.24 3.96
CA VAL A 44 8.01 -18.62 5.04
C VAL A 44 8.54 -17.30 4.51
N PHE A 45 8.05 -16.20 5.04
CA PHE A 45 8.43 -14.88 4.58
C PHE A 45 9.69 -14.36 5.27
N ALA A 46 10.54 -13.68 4.49
CA ALA A 46 11.57 -12.84 5.03
C ALA A 46 10.95 -11.55 5.58
N SER A 47 11.29 -11.16 6.80
CA SER A 47 10.93 -9.84 7.31
C SER A 47 11.78 -8.75 6.66
N ARG A 48 11.30 -7.50 6.69
CA ARG A 48 12.07 -6.36 6.18
C ARG A 48 13.39 -6.16 6.93
N ASP A 49 13.40 -6.39 8.24
CA ASP A 49 14.59 -6.28 9.07
C ASP A 49 15.61 -7.37 8.74
N GLU A 50 15.17 -8.59 8.47
CA GLU A 50 16.03 -9.66 7.99
C GLU A 50 16.66 -9.31 6.63
N THR A 51 15.84 -8.84 5.68
CA THR A 51 16.33 -8.42 4.36
C THR A 51 17.32 -7.25 4.50
N PHE A 52 17.04 -6.27 5.35
CA PHE A 52 17.96 -5.17 5.64
C PHE A 52 19.28 -5.66 6.23
N SER A 53 19.23 -6.60 7.17
CA SER A 53 20.42 -7.19 7.77
C SER A 53 21.26 -7.98 6.76
N MET A 54 20.62 -8.73 5.87
CA MET A 54 21.28 -9.45 4.77
C MET A 54 21.96 -8.47 3.80
N LEU A 55 21.27 -7.41 3.39
CA LEU A 55 21.81 -6.36 2.53
C LEU A 55 23.02 -5.68 3.15
N LYS A 56 22.94 -5.34 4.44
CA LYS A 56 24.04 -4.72 5.20
C LYS A 56 25.27 -5.66 5.27
N SER A 57 25.04 -6.92 5.58
CA SER A 57 26.10 -7.94 5.62
C SER A 57 26.73 -8.17 4.26
N ALA A 58 25.94 -8.37 3.21
CA ALA A 58 26.44 -8.57 1.86
C ALA A 58 27.23 -7.34 1.33
N ALA A 59 26.80 -6.13 1.69
CA ALA A 59 27.49 -4.90 1.30
C ALA A 59 28.91 -4.80 1.86
N THR A 60 29.20 -5.39 3.03
CA THR A 60 30.57 -5.41 3.60
C THR A 60 31.52 -6.35 2.85
N GLN A 61 31.00 -7.26 2.04
CA GLN A 61 31.78 -8.25 1.29
C GLN A 61 32.08 -7.80 -0.14
N VAL A 62 31.57 -6.63 -0.56
CA VAL A 62 31.79 -6.10 -1.91
C VAL A 62 32.79 -4.95 -1.85
N ASP A 63 34.01 -5.19 -2.37
CA ASP A 63 35.05 -4.19 -2.40
C ASP A 63 34.68 -2.96 -3.25
N GLY A 64 35.02 -1.78 -2.78
CA GLY A 64 34.75 -0.52 -3.48
C GLY A 64 33.30 -0.05 -3.42
N LEU A 65 32.41 -0.76 -2.75
CA LEU A 65 31.03 -0.36 -2.58
C LEU A 65 30.91 0.84 -1.62
N LYS A 66 30.41 1.97 -2.14
CA LYS A 66 30.10 3.18 -1.38
C LYS A 66 28.59 3.38 -1.35
N ALA A 67 27.87 2.49 -0.69
CA ALA A 67 26.41 2.60 -0.57
C ALA A 67 25.96 2.61 0.89
N ASN A 68 24.98 3.46 1.17
CA ASN A 68 24.24 3.40 2.43
C ASN A 68 23.28 2.20 2.38
N ALA A 69 23.20 1.43 3.46
CA ALA A 69 22.30 0.27 3.57
C ALA A 69 20.83 0.63 3.33
N ALA A 70 20.39 1.83 3.73
CA ALA A 70 19.03 2.32 3.45
C ALA A 70 18.78 2.53 1.95
N PHE A 71 19.81 2.97 1.19
CA PHE A 71 19.70 3.06 -0.27
C PHE A 71 19.64 1.69 -0.92
N LEU A 72 20.43 0.72 -0.46
CA LEU A 72 20.37 -0.66 -0.96
C LEU A 72 19.01 -1.29 -0.70
N LEU A 73 18.42 -1.07 0.47
CA LEU A 73 17.07 -1.55 0.78
C LEU A 73 16.04 -0.92 -0.14
N SER A 74 16.09 0.40 -0.36
CA SER A 74 15.18 1.06 -1.29
C SER A 74 15.35 0.57 -2.74
N GLU A 75 16.58 0.29 -3.18
CA GLU A 75 16.84 -0.26 -4.52
C GLU A 75 16.39 -1.71 -4.64
N TRP A 76 16.56 -2.49 -3.57
CA TRP A 76 16.00 -3.83 -3.47
C TRP A 76 14.47 -3.80 -3.54
N ASP A 77 13.82 -3.04 -2.66
CA ASP A 77 12.36 -2.97 -2.58
C ASP A 77 11.74 -2.46 -3.90
N ASP A 78 12.30 -1.39 -4.49
CA ASP A 78 11.67 -0.70 -5.63
C ASP A 78 12.04 -1.29 -7.00
N VAL A 79 13.16 -2.01 -7.10
CA VAL A 79 13.67 -2.51 -8.39
C VAL A 79 13.82 -4.02 -8.37
N VAL A 80 14.66 -4.57 -7.49
CA VAL A 80 15.03 -5.99 -7.57
C VAL A 80 13.86 -6.88 -7.19
N ASP A 81 13.31 -6.70 -6.00
CA ASP A 81 12.20 -7.52 -5.50
C ASP A 81 10.87 -7.18 -6.20
N THR A 82 10.53 -5.90 -6.34
CA THR A 82 9.30 -5.48 -7.03
C THR A 82 9.18 -6.04 -8.44
N TRP A 83 10.28 -6.09 -9.20
CA TRP A 83 10.29 -6.59 -10.58
C TRP A 83 10.74 -8.03 -10.70
N GLN A 84 11.15 -8.67 -9.60
CA GLN A 84 11.73 -10.03 -9.57
C GLN A 84 12.87 -10.16 -10.57
N VAL A 85 13.88 -9.29 -10.38
CA VAL A 85 15.04 -9.23 -11.28
C VAL A 85 15.99 -10.37 -10.94
N GLU A 86 16.25 -11.26 -11.90
CA GLU A 86 17.03 -12.48 -11.69
C GLU A 86 18.40 -12.46 -12.38
N SER A 87 18.66 -11.48 -13.26
CA SER A 87 19.94 -11.42 -13.99
C SER A 87 20.55 -10.03 -13.99
N TRP A 88 21.87 -9.98 -14.19
CA TRP A 88 22.61 -8.72 -14.34
C TRP A 88 22.06 -7.86 -15.47
N GLU A 89 21.77 -8.46 -16.62
CA GLU A 89 21.26 -7.76 -17.80
C GLU A 89 19.91 -7.09 -17.48
N ALA A 90 19.03 -7.83 -16.83
CA ALA A 90 17.73 -7.31 -16.40
C ALA A 90 17.89 -6.16 -15.39
N TYR A 91 18.82 -6.25 -14.44
CA TYR A 91 19.09 -5.18 -13.48
C TYR A 91 19.76 -3.96 -14.14
N ARG A 92 20.75 -4.17 -15.01
CA ARG A 92 21.42 -3.11 -15.75
C ARG A 92 20.43 -2.29 -16.57
N ASP A 93 19.50 -2.95 -17.23
CA ASP A 93 18.56 -2.32 -18.16
C ASP A 93 17.23 -1.90 -17.49
N ALA A 94 17.07 -2.19 -16.19
CA ALA A 94 15.88 -1.85 -15.45
C ALA A 94 15.59 -0.34 -15.48
N LYS A 95 14.36 0.00 -15.88
CA LYS A 95 13.86 1.38 -15.88
C LYS A 95 13.60 1.82 -14.44
N ARG A 96 14.25 2.89 -14.03
CA ARG A 96 14.15 3.45 -12.67
C ARG A 96 13.22 4.65 -12.64
N LEU A 97 11.97 4.44 -13.04
CA LEU A 97 10.95 5.49 -13.07
C LEU A 97 10.74 6.06 -11.65
N GLY A 98 10.63 7.38 -11.57
CA GLY A 98 10.42 8.08 -10.28
C GLY A 98 11.65 8.22 -9.39
N ARG A 99 12.78 7.58 -9.70
CA ARG A 99 14.01 7.68 -8.90
C ARG A 99 14.93 8.79 -9.40
N LYS A 100 15.28 9.71 -8.52
CA LYS A 100 16.12 10.89 -8.85
C LYS A 100 17.62 10.56 -9.00
N THR A 101 18.09 9.49 -8.37
CA THR A 101 19.52 9.14 -8.36
C THR A 101 19.90 8.40 -9.63
N ARG A 102 20.76 9.00 -10.44
CA ARG A 102 21.38 8.34 -11.58
C ARG A 102 22.48 7.40 -11.08
N LEU A 103 22.41 6.12 -11.45
CA LEU A 103 23.42 5.12 -11.11
C LEU A 103 24.23 4.78 -12.36
N PRO A 104 25.56 5.06 -12.35
CA PRO A 104 26.47 4.56 -13.37
C PRO A 104 26.50 3.02 -13.40
N GLU A 105 26.78 2.45 -14.57
CA GLU A 105 26.79 0.99 -14.75
C GLU A 105 27.77 0.29 -13.82
N ALA A 106 28.97 0.85 -13.63
CA ALA A 106 29.94 0.31 -12.69
C ALA A 106 29.41 0.20 -11.25
N GLN A 107 28.63 1.21 -10.78
CA GLN A 107 27.98 1.12 -9.48
C GLN A 107 26.86 0.09 -9.44
N ARG A 108 26.08 -0.02 -10.52
CA ARG A 108 25.04 -1.06 -10.62
C ARG A 108 25.66 -2.45 -10.52
N ALA A 109 26.82 -2.68 -11.14
CA ALA A 109 27.51 -3.96 -11.07
C ALA A 109 27.89 -4.33 -9.62
N LEU A 110 28.37 -3.38 -8.82
CA LEU A 110 28.63 -3.61 -7.39
C LEU A 110 27.35 -3.89 -6.60
N TYR A 111 26.28 -3.14 -6.86
CA TYR A 111 24.99 -3.38 -6.18
C TYR A 111 24.41 -4.74 -6.55
N TRP A 112 24.55 -5.16 -7.80
CA TRP A 112 24.09 -6.47 -8.25
C TRP A 112 24.78 -7.62 -7.52
N GLN A 113 26.08 -7.49 -7.21
CA GLN A 113 26.78 -8.49 -6.40
C GLN A 113 26.17 -8.61 -4.99
N VAL A 114 25.76 -7.50 -4.38
CA VAL A 114 25.06 -7.52 -3.09
C VAL A 114 23.71 -8.23 -3.24
N PHE A 115 22.91 -7.85 -4.24
CA PHE A 115 21.56 -8.40 -4.43
C PHE A 115 21.58 -9.90 -4.74
N THR A 116 22.53 -10.36 -5.53
CA THR A 116 22.71 -11.79 -5.82
C THR A 116 23.03 -12.59 -4.56
N GLN A 117 23.84 -12.04 -3.65
CA GLN A 117 24.12 -12.69 -2.38
C GLN A 117 22.86 -12.76 -1.50
N VAL A 118 22.07 -11.70 -1.46
CA VAL A 118 20.81 -11.69 -0.68
C VAL A 118 19.80 -12.68 -1.25
N GLN A 119 19.65 -12.76 -2.58
CA GLN A 119 18.80 -13.77 -3.23
C GLN A 119 19.24 -15.19 -2.87
N ALA A 120 20.56 -15.46 -2.89
CA ALA A 120 21.10 -16.75 -2.51
C ALA A 120 20.84 -17.09 -1.04
N GLN A 121 20.99 -16.12 -0.12
CA GLN A 121 20.71 -16.30 1.31
C GLN A 121 19.23 -16.57 1.57
N LEU A 122 18.31 -15.84 0.93
CA LEU A 122 16.88 -16.07 1.03
C LEU A 122 16.51 -17.49 0.57
N LYS A 123 17.03 -17.89 -0.59
CA LYS A 123 16.83 -19.22 -1.14
C LYS A 123 17.38 -20.32 -0.22
N GLN A 124 18.57 -20.14 0.33
CA GLN A 124 19.19 -21.09 1.28
C GLN A 124 18.38 -21.20 2.57
N ALA A 125 17.80 -20.08 3.05
CA ALA A 125 16.95 -20.05 4.23
C ALA A 125 15.54 -20.60 3.97
N GLY A 126 15.20 -20.94 2.72
CA GLY A 126 13.84 -21.34 2.34
C GLY A 126 12.80 -20.22 2.52
N LYS A 127 13.25 -18.96 2.48
CA LYS A 127 12.39 -17.79 2.65
C LYS A 127 12.10 -17.12 1.32
N ILE A 128 10.89 -16.55 1.23
CA ILE A 128 10.45 -15.79 0.06
C ILE A 128 10.00 -14.40 0.47
N THR A 129 9.92 -13.49 -0.50
CA THR A 129 9.27 -12.20 -0.33
C THR A 129 7.80 -12.27 -0.75
N THR A 130 7.01 -11.26 -0.37
CA THR A 130 5.62 -11.15 -0.84
C THR A 130 5.56 -10.97 -2.37
N ALA A 131 6.51 -10.25 -2.94
CA ALA A 131 6.61 -10.08 -4.40
C ALA A 131 6.91 -11.41 -5.10
N GLU A 132 7.86 -12.20 -4.58
CA GLU A 132 8.18 -13.54 -5.10
C GLU A 132 6.97 -14.49 -5.01
N MET A 133 6.21 -14.45 -3.91
CA MET A 133 4.99 -15.24 -3.77
C MET A 133 4.00 -14.96 -4.92
N PHE A 134 3.72 -13.68 -5.19
CA PHE A 134 2.80 -13.31 -6.25
C PHE A 134 3.36 -13.60 -7.65
N ALA A 135 4.67 -13.47 -7.85
CA ALA A 135 5.32 -13.83 -9.11
C ALA A 135 5.15 -15.33 -9.42
N LYS A 136 5.45 -16.20 -8.45
CA LYS A 136 5.26 -17.66 -8.59
C LYS A 136 3.80 -18.03 -8.84
N LEU A 137 2.87 -17.37 -8.16
CA LEU A 137 1.44 -17.58 -8.43
C LEU A 137 1.05 -17.14 -9.84
N ALA A 138 1.57 -16.00 -10.32
CA ALA A 138 1.28 -15.52 -11.67
C ALA A 138 1.75 -16.51 -12.76
N GLU A 139 2.82 -17.27 -12.52
CA GLU A 139 3.33 -18.29 -13.43
C GLU A 139 2.46 -19.56 -13.50
N VAL A 140 1.91 -19.99 -12.36
CA VAL A 140 1.19 -21.29 -12.31
C VAL A 140 -0.33 -21.14 -12.51
N MET A 141 -0.92 -19.99 -12.18
CA MET A 141 -2.37 -19.79 -12.25
C MET A 141 -2.95 -19.95 -13.67
N PRO A 142 -2.30 -19.50 -14.75
CA PRO A 142 -2.81 -19.71 -16.12
C PRO A 142 -2.94 -21.19 -16.53
N ASN A 143 -2.18 -22.09 -15.91
CA ASN A 143 -2.16 -23.51 -16.23
C ASN A 143 -3.27 -24.31 -15.52
N ARG A 144 -4.05 -23.66 -14.65
CA ARG A 144 -5.16 -24.34 -13.97
C ARG A 144 -6.30 -24.66 -14.92
N LYS A 145 -6.86 -25.86 -14.77
CA LYS A 145 -7.99 -26.34 -15.58
C LYS A 145 -9.24 -25.47 -15.41
N HIS A 146 -9.45 -24.93 -14.21
CA HIS A 146 -10.58 -24.06 -13.88
C HIS A 146 -10.05 -22.76 -13.27
N PRO A 147 -10.66 -21.61 -13.63
CA PRO A 147 -10.30 -20.33 -13.02
C PRO A 147 -10.62 -20.35 -11.52
N VAL A 148 -9.82 -19.61 -10.75
CA VAL A 148 -10.00 -19.49 -9.29
C VAL A 148 -11.31 -18.73 -8.98
N PHE A 149 -11.61 -17.71 -9.78
CA PHE A 149 -12.80 -16.86 -9.67
C PHE A 149 -13.34 -16.56 -11.07
N ASP A 150 -14.67 -16.40 -11.18
CA ASP A 150 -15.31 -15.95 -12.43
C ASP A 150 -15.04 -14.46 -12.69
N TYR A 151 -15.17 -13.64 -11.65
CA TYR A 151 -14.97 -12.20 -11.66
C TYR A 151 -14.17 -11.77 -10.43
N ILE A 152 -13.40 -10.71 -10.57
CA ILE A 152 -12.56 -10.16 -9.51
C ILE A 152 -12.78 -8.65 -9.46
N VAL A 153 -13.15 -8.15 -8.30
CA VAL A 153 -13.27 -6.73 -8.00
C VAL A 153 -12.16 -6.36 -7.02
N VAL A 154 -11.39 -5.35 -7.37
CA VAL A 154 -10.25 -4.88 -6.58
C VAL A 154 -10.50 -3.43 -6.18
N ASP A 155 -10.57 -3.18 -4.89
CA ASP A 155 -10.64 -1.85 -4.30
C ASP A 155 -9.24 -1.34 -3.93
N GLU A 156 -9.08 -0.02 -3.78
CA GLU A 156 -7.80 0.66 -3.53
C GLU A 156 -6.72 0.26 -4.56
N ALA A 157 -7.12 0.20 -5.82
CA ALA A 157 -6.29 -0.31 -6.91
C ALA A 157 -4.99 0.50 -7.13
N GLN A 158 -4.89 1.74 -6.62
CA GLN A 158 -3.67 2.53 -6.65
C GLN A 158 -2.54 1.94 -5.79
N ASP A 159 -2.88 1.08 -4.80
CA ASP A 159 -1.90 0.46 -3.90
C ASP A 159 -1.40 -0.91 -4.39
N ILE A 160 -1.89 -1.40 -5.52
CA ILE A 160 -1.47 -2.69 -6.09
C ILE A 160 -0.01 -2.64 -6.54
N SER A 161 0.79 -3.62 -6.09
CA SER A 161 2.17 -3.78 -6.54
C SER A 161 2.26 -4.38 -7.94
N VAL A 162 3.45 -4.32 -8.55
CA VAL A 162 3.73 -4.92 -9.88
C VAL A 162 3.37 -6.41 -9.91
N GLN A 163 3.79 -7.17 -8.89
CA GLN A 163 3.57 -8.61 -8.87
C GLN A 163 2.13 -8.99 -8.53
N GLN A 164 1.45 -8.18 -7.70
CA GLN A 164 0.02 -8.33 -7.47
C GLN A 164 -0.78 -8.09 -8.75
N LEU A 165 -0.41 -7.08 -9.55
CA LEU A 165 -1.09 -6.83 -10.82
C LEU A 165 -0.84 -7.95 -11.84
N ARG A 166 0.40 -8.48 -11.94
CA ARG A 166 0.71 -9.66 -12.76
C ARG A 166 -0.12 -10.88 -12.34
N PHE A 167 -0.21 -11.12 -11.05
CA PHE A 167 -1.05 -12.19 -10.50
C PHE A 167 -2.52 -11.99 -10.83
N LEU A 168 -3.06 -10.77 -10.68
CA LEU A 168 -4.44 -10.46 -11.06
C LEU A 168 -4.68 -10.66 -12.56
N ALA A 169 -3.75 -10.23 -13.41
CA ALA A 169 -3.80 -10.48 -14.84
C ALA A 169 -3.83 -11.99 -15.15
N ALA A 170 -2.99 -12.77 -14.46
CA ALA A 170 -2.91 -14.22 -14.64
C ALA A 170 -4.20 -14.94 -14.23
N ILE A 171 -4.80 -14.61 -13.09
CA ILE A 171 -6.06 -15.22 -12.64
C ILE A 171 -7.30 -14.70 -13.38
N GLY A 172 -7.26 -13.44 -13.86
CA GLY A 172 -8.28 -12.89 -14.75
C GLY A 172 -8.31 -13.59 -16.11
N GLY A 173 -7.12 -14.01 -16.56
CA GLY A 173 -6.92 -14.68 -17.82
C GLY A 173 -7.39 -13.82 -19.01
N ASN A 174 -7.61 -14.48 -20.14
CA ASN A 174 -8.09 -13.81 -21.36
C ASN A 174 -9.61 -13.60 -21.38
N ARG A 175 -10.27 -13.66 -20.21
CA ARG A 175 -11.73 -13.51 -20.09
C ARG A 175 -12.11 -12.04 -20.11
N ALA A 176 -13.02 -11.69 -21.02
CA ALA A 176 -13.53 -10.32 -21.13
C ALA A 176 -14.22 -9.89 -19.82
N ASN A 177 -13.86 -8.72 -19.33
CA ASN A 177 -14.45 -8.10 -18.12
C ASN A 177 -14.31 -8.91 -16.82
N ALA A 178 -13.36 -9.84 -16.74
CA ALA A 178 -13.12 -10.61 -15.52
C ALA A 178 -12.54 -9.77 -14.37
N LEU A 179 -11.88 -8.65 -14.67
CA LEU A 179 -11.26 -7.75 -13.70
C LEU A 179 -11.98 -6.40 -13.67
N PHE A 180 -12.31 -5.93 -12.47
CA PHE A 180 -12.79 -4.58 -12.20
C PHE A 180 -11.94 -3.94 -11.12
N PHE A 181 -11.47 -2.72 -11.36
CA PHE A 181 -10.63 -1.97 -10.45
C PHE A 181 -11.33 -0.69 -10.01
N ALA A 182 -11.30 -0.41 -8.71
CA ALA A 182 -11.69 0.86 -8.12
C ALA A 182 -10.49 1.44 -7.39
N GLY A 183 -10.25 2.74 -7.56
CA GLY A 183 -9.11 3.43 -6.93
C GLY A 183 -9.06 4.90 -7.28
N ASP A 184 -8.13 5.63 -6.66
CA ASP A 184 -7.89 7.06 -6.86
C ASP A 184 -6.42 7.27 -7.26
N LEU A 185 -6.18 7.66 -8.50
CA LEU A 185 -4.81 7.92 -9.00
C LEU A 185 -4.10 9.02 -8.21
N GLY A 186 -4.84 9.99 -7.66
CA GLY A 186 -4.29 11.07 -6.84
C GLY A 186 -3.76 10.60 -5.48
N GLN A 187 -4.18 9.42 -5.02
CA GLN A 187 -3.70 8.81 -3.77
C GLN A 187 -2.52 7.84 -3.96
N ARG A 188 -1.97 7.75 -5.16
CA ARG A 188 -0.79 6.91 -5.45
C ARG A 188 0.48 7.55 -4.92
N ILE A 189 0.69 7.48 -3.62
CA ILE A 189 1.82 8.11 -2.91
C ILE A 189 2.90 7.11 -2.46
N PHE A 190 2.59 5.82 -2.42
CA PHE A 190 3.47 4.78 -1.86
C PHE A 190 4.19 3.94 -2.91
N GLN A 191 3.81 4.05 -4.17
CA GLN A 191 4.36 3.20 -5.23
C GLN A 191 5.00 4.01 -6.36
N THR A 192 6.11 3.47 -6.88
CA THR A 192 6.68 3.97 -8.13
C THR A 192 5.71 3.72 -9.28
N PRO A 193 5.51 4.70 -10.18
CA PRO A 193 4.63 4.52 -11.32
C PRO A 193 5.08 3.39 -12.24
N PHE A 194 4.14 2.57 -12.69
CA PHE A 194 4.38 1.51 -13.68
C PHE A 194 3.18 1.37 -14.64
N SER A 195 3.43 0.82 -15.82
CA SER A 195 2.42 0.63 -16.85
C SER A 195 1.59 -0.64 -16.57
N TRP A 196 0.30 -0.49 -16.37
CA TRP A 196 -0.66 -1.59 -16.23
C TRP A 196 -0.81 -2.36 -17.54
N LYS A 197 -0.84 -1.63 -18.66
CA LYS A 197 -0.90 -2.24 -19.99
C LYS A 197 0.27 -3.16 -20.25
N HIS A 198 1.48 -2.74 -19.86
CA HIS A 198 2.69 -3.56 -20.03
C HIS A 198 2.62 -4.87 -19.20
N LEU A 199 1.87 -4.86 -18.12
CA LEU A 199 1.67 -6.01 -17.24
C LEU A 199 0.41 -6.84 -17.60
N GLY A 200 -0.22 -6.58 -18.74
CA GLY A 200 -1.34 -7.38 -19.24
C GLY A 200 -2.73 -6.84 -18.87
N VAL A 201 -2.83 -5.67 -18.24
CA VAL A 201 -4.13 -5.07 -17.86
C VAL A 201 -4.32 -3.75 -18.60
N ASP A 202 -5.11 -3.76 -19.68
CA ASP A 202 -5.42 -2.56 -20.47
C ASP A 202 -6.79 -2.01 -20.06
N VAL A 203 -6.79 -0.89 -19.33
CA VAL A 203 -7.99 -0.19 -18.86
C VAL A 203 -8.33 1.07 -19.68
N ARG A 204 -7.57 1.37 -20.72
CA ARG A 204 -7.75 2.58 -21.55
C ARG A 204 -9.12 2.57 -22.23
N GLY A 205 -9.80 3.71 -22.20
CA GLY A 205 -11.15 3.88 -22.72
C GLY A 205 -12.24 3.16 -21.91
N ARG A 206 -11.89 2.50 -20.80
CA ARG A 206 -12.80 1.75 -19.93
C ARG A 206 -12.88 2.32 -18.51
N SER A 207 -12.12 3.37 -18.25
CA SER A 207 -12.10 4.09 -16.97
C SER A 207 -13.27 5.09 -16.88
N ARG A 208 -13.85 5.24 -15.71
CA ARG A 208 -14.85 6.25 -15.39
C ARG A 208 -14.54 6.86 -14.03
N THR A 209 -14.60 8.19 -13.94
CA THR A 209 -14.42 8.94 -12.70
C THR A 209 -15.76 9.19 -12.04
N LEU A 210 -15.85 8.96 -10.72
CA LEU A 210 -16.99 9.31 -9.90
C LEU A 210 -16.84 10.77 -9.46
N ASN A 211 -17.76 11.63 -9.90
CA ASN A 211 -17.68 13.07 -9.68
C ASN A 211 -18.47 13.55 -8.44
N ILE A 212 -19.17 12.66 -7.74
CA ILE A 212 -19.94 13.02 -6.54
C ILE A 212 -19.26 12.43 -5.32
N ASN A 213 -18.82 13.31 -4.41
CA ASN A 213 -18.17 12.94 -3.16
C ASN A 213 -19.16 13.05 -2.00
N TYR A 214 -19.49 11.91 -1.42
CA TYR A 214 -20.39 11.78 -0.26
C TYR A 214 -19.63 11.71 1.07
N ARG A 215 -18.31 11.58 1.06
CA ARG A 215 -17.51 11.26 2.23
C ARG A 215 -16.90 12.49 2.92
N THR A 216 -16.45 13.45 2.16
CA THR A 216 -15.74 14.63 2.67
C THR A 216 -16.47 15.92 2.30
N SER A 217 -16.44 16.91 3.19
CA SER A 217 -16.98 18.24 2.92
C SER A 217 -16.23 18.92 1.77
N HIS A 218 -16.88 19.91 1.15
CA HIS A 218 -16.27 20.71 0.11
C HIS A 218 -14.96 21.37 0.56
N GLN A 219 -14.91 21.89 1.77
CA GLN A 219 -13.76 22.59 2.33
C GLN A 219 -12.55 21.66 2.50
N ILE A 220 -12.77 20.49 3.11
CA ILE A 220 -11.70 19.48 3.27
C ILE A 220 -11.16 19.04 1.91
N ARG A 221 -12.07 18.72 0.97
CA ARG A 221 -11.68 18.29 -0.37
C ARG A 221 -10.92 19.38 -1.12
N SER A 222 -11.43 20.62 -1.12
CA SER A 222 -10.80 21.76 -1.81
C SER A 222 -9.39 22.02 -1.27
N GLN A 223 -9.17 21.85 0.04
CA GLN A 223 -7.85 21.99 0.63
C GLN A 223 -6.90 20.85 0.19
N ALA A 224 -7.39 19.61 0.14
CA ALA A 224 -6.61 18.47 -0.35
C ALA A 224 -6.27 18.61 -1.85
N ASP A 225 -7.21 19.07 -2.66
CA ASP A 225 -7.02 19.28 -4.11
C ASP A 225 -5.93 20.31 -4.45
N ARG A 226 -5.59 21.22 -3.53
CA ARG A 226 -4.46 22.18 -3.70
C ARG A 226 -3.10 21.49 -3.76
N LEU A 227 -2.97 20.29 -3.22
CA LEU A 227 -1.74 19.49 -3.24
C LEU A 227 -1.54 18.76 -4.57
N LEU A 228 -2.60 18.61 -5.35
CA LEU A 228 -2.63 17.92 -6.63
C LEU A 228 -2.97 18.90 -7.74
N GLY A 229 -2.45 18.64 -8.94
CA GLY A 229 -2.85 19.39 -10.12
C GLY A 229 -4.33 19.14 -10.49
N PRO A 230 -4.89 19.94 -11.39
CA PRO A 230 -6.28 19.77 -11.85
C PRO A 230 -6.50 18.44 -12.60
N GLU A 231 -5.44 17.82 -13.05
CA GLU A 231 -5.42 16.56 -13.77
C GLU A 231 -4.27 15.70 -13.25
N VAL A 232 -4.54 14.43 -13.07
CA VAL A 232 -3.56 13.41 -12.70
C VAL A 232 -3.50 12.41 -13.84
N SER A 233 -2.31 12.09 -14.33
CA SER A 233 -2.11 11.08 -15.36
C SER A 233 -1.29 9.92 -14.86
N ASP A 234 -1.60 8.71 -15.34
CA ASP A 234 -0.77 7.54 -15.14
C ASP A 234 0.26 7.35 -16.27
N VAL A 235 1.08 6.31 -16.17
CA VAL A 235 2.14 5.98 -17.16
C VAL A 235 1.54 5.51 -18.49
N ASP A 236 0.32 5.01 -18.50
CA ASP A 236 -0.38 4.51 -19.70
C ASP A 236 -1.17 5.61 -20.43
N GLY A 237 -1.12 6.86 -19.92
CA GLY A 237 -1.79 8.01 -20.51
C GLY A 237 -3.27 8.11 -20.15
N ASN A 238 -3.75 7.35 -19.15
CA ASN A 238 -5.07 7.61 -18.58
C ASN A 238 -5.00 8.92 -17.80
N VAL A 239 -5.96 9.81 -18.05
CA VAL A 239 -6.05 11.10 -17.38
C VAL A 239 -7.30 11.12 -16.52
N GLU A 240 -7.12 11.42 -15.25
CA GLU A 240 -8.20 11.69 -14.31
C GLU A 240 -8.31 13.20 -14.10
N SER A 241 -9.45 13.77 -14.51
CA SER A 241 -9.75 15.18 -14.24
C SER A 241 -10.44 15.31 -12.90
N ARG A 242 -9.85 16.10 -12.02
CA ARG A 242 -10.43 16.42 -10.71
C ARG A 242 -11.40 17.61 -10.78
N LYS A 243 -11.47 18.26 -11.94
CA LYS A 243 -12.44 19.34 -12.22
C LYS A 243 -13.85 18.74 -12.27
N GLY A 244 -14.78 19.40 -11.60
CA GLY A 244 -16.19 18.98 -11.60
C GLY A 244 -16.57 17.96 -10.53
N THR A 245 -15.64 17.50 -9.68
CA THR A 245 -16.01 16.72 -8.49
C THR A 245 -16.73 17.63 -7.50
N VAL A 246 -17.90 17.22 -7.02
CA VAL A 246 -18.75 17.98 -6.11
C VAL A 246 -18.93 17.20 -4.81
N SER A 247 -18.67 17.85 -3.68
CA SER A 247 -19.05 17.32 -2.36
C SER A 247 -20.51 17.66 -2.07
N VAL A 248 -21.26 16.68 -1.58
CA VAL A 248 -22.72 16.83 -1.32
C VAL A 248 -23.03 17.70 -0.11
N PHE A 249 -22.03 18.02 0.71
CA PHE A 249 -22.21 18.88 1.88
C PHE A 249 -21.01 19.80 2.12
N ASN A 250 -21.25 20.85 2.90
CA ASN A 250 -20.23 21.77 3.40
C ASN A 250 -19.89 21.44 4.85
N GLY A 251 -18.69 21.78 5.27
CA GLY A 251 -18.19 21.66 6.63
C GLY A 251 -17.37 22.89 7.04
N PRO A 252 -16.77 22.91 8.22
CA PRO A 252 -15.85 23.97 8.60
C PRO A 252 -14.60 23.96 7.72
N GLU A 253 -13.98 25.12 7.58
CA GLU A 253 -12.69 25.24 6.91
C GLU A 253 -11.60 24.52 7.71
N PRO A 254 -10.69 23.79 7.05
CA PRO A 254 -9.52 23.25 7.71
C PRO A 254 -8.63 24.35 8.28
N THR A 255 -8.24 24.22 9.54
CA THR A 255 -7.33 25.15 10.19
C THR A 255 -5.88 24.76 9.92
N ILE A 256 -5.07 25.70 9.42
CA ILE A 256 -3.66 25.52 9.16
C ILE A 256 -2.88 26.51 10.01
N CYS A 257 -2.04 26.01 10.91
CA CYS A 257 -1.24 26.81 11.82
C CYS A 257 0.26 26.48 11.64
N GLY A 258 1.08 27.52 11.69
CA GLY A 258 2.53 27.39 11.77
C GLY A 258 2.99 27.75 13.18
N TYR A 259 4.00 27.05 13.69
CA TYR A 259 4.59 27.26 15.01
C TYR A 259 6.09 27.47 14.91
N ALA A 260 6.69 28.13 15.90
CA ALA A 260 8.11 28.46 15.91
C ALA A 260 9.01 27.23 16.06
N ASP A 261 8.53 26.23 16.80
CA ASP A 261 9.26 24.98 17.09
C ASP A 261 8.31 23.82 17.37
N ALA A 262 8.88 22.64 17.48
CA ALA A 262 8.15 21.39 17.71
C ALA A 262 7.47 21.32 19.08
N GLN A 263 8.01 22.01 20.09
CA GLN A 263 7.43 22.04 21.43
C GLN A 263 6.14 22.84 21.42
N THR A 264 6.17 24.05 20.88
CA THR A 264 5.00 24.95 20.74
C THR A 264 3.90 24.31 19.89
N GLU A 265 4.27 23.62 18.80
CA GLU A 265 3.33 22.85 17.99
C GLU A 265 2.65 21.75 18.82
N SER A 266 3.42 20.95 19.56
CA SER A 266 2.88 19.85 20.37
C SER A 266 1.93 20.34 21.46
N GLU A 267 2.25 21.46 22.12
CA GLU A 267 1.39 22.09 23.10
C GLU A 267 0.08 22.58 22.51
N ALA A 268 0.14 23.23 21.33
CA ALA A 268 -1.04 23.72 20.63
C ALA A 268 -1.93 22.56 20.15
N VAL A 269 -1.35 21.46 19.65
CA VAL A 269 -2.09 20.24 19.30
C VAL A 269 -2.78 19.66 20.55
N GLY A 270 -2.10 19.59 21.69
CA GLY A 270 -2.68 19.13 22.95
C GLY A 270 -3.89 19.97 23.38
N VAL A 271 -3.78 21.30 23.27
CA VAL A 271 -4.91 22.23 23.56
C VAL A 271 -6.08 21.99 22.61
N TRP A 272 -5.80 21.86 21.31
CA TRP A 272 -6.82 21.59 20.30
C TRP A 272 -7.54 20.26 20.53
N LEU A 273 -6.83 19.19 20.83
CA LEU A 273 -7.39 17.88 21.15
C LEU A 273 -8.32 17.94 22.37
N LYS A 274 -7.93 18.70 23.40
CA LYS A 274 -8.78 18.93 24.59
C LYS A 274 -10.04 19.69 24.24
N GLN A 275 -9.95 20.69 23.36
CA GLN A 275 -11.11 21.42 22.86
C GLN A 275 -12.06 20.51 22.07
N CYS A 276 -11.56 19.69 21.17
CA CYS A 276 -12.38 18.71 20.44
C CYS A 276 -13.16 17.80 21.40
N SER A 277 -12.48 17.22 22.39
CA SER A 277 -13.11 16.36 23.39
C SER A 277 -14.16 17.11 24.21
N SER A 278 -13.88 18.38 24.61
CA SER A 278 -14.82 19.21 25.33
C SER A 278 -16.05 19.62 24.49
N SER A 279 -15.90 19.63 23.16
CA SER A 279 -16.99 19.90 22.21
C SER A 279 -17.84 18.67 21.89
N GLY A 280 -17.57 17.52 22.53
CA GLY A 280 -18.34 16.30 22.39
C GLY A 280 -17.81 15.32 21.34
N VAL A 281 -16.67 15.62 20.67
CA VAL A 281 -16.02 14.68 19.76
C VAL A 281 -15.44 13.54 20.59
N GLN A 282 -15.82 12.32 20.25
CA GLN A 282 -15.34 11.15 20.98
C GLN A 282 -13.88 10.83 20.63
N PRO A 283 -13.04 10.37 21.58
CA PRO A 283 -11.62 10.10 21.33
C PRO A 283 -11.36 9.17 20.15
N GLN A 284 -12.22 8.17 19.91
CA GLN A 284 -12.12 7.24 18.78
C GLN A 284 -12.43 7.87 17.42
N GLU A 285 -12.97 9.07 17.39
CA GLU A 285 -13.27 9.84 16.18
C GLU A 285 -12.11 10.79 15.82
N ILE A 286 -11.09 10.89 16.67
CA ILE A 286 -9.95 11.78 16.49
C ILE A 286 -8.75 10.97 15.97
N GLY A 287 -8.23 11.35 14.82
CA GLY A 287 -6.98 10.81 14.24
C GLY A 287 -5.87 11.85 14.29
N VAL A 288 -4.71 11.50 14.88
CA VAL A 288 -3.50 12.31 14.83
C VAL A 288 -2.52 11.66 13.88
N PHE A 289 -2.18 12.34 12.77
CA PHE A 289 -1.30 11.84 11.74
C PHE A 289 0.03 12.58 11.78
N VAL A 290 1.11 11.85 11.61
CA VAL A 290 2.48 12.39 11.52
C VAL A 290 3.12 11.97 10.22
N ARG A 291 4.11 12.74 9.76
CA ARG A 291 4.77 12.52 8.46
C ARG A 291 5.69 11.29 8.47
N SER A 292 6.27 10.99 9.62
CA SER A 292 7.23 9.89 9.77
C SER A 292 7.15 9.27 11.16
N GLU A 293 7.67 8.07 11.30
CA GLU A 293 7.70 7.33 12.56
C GLU A 293 8.48 8.07 13.66
N SER A 294 9.53 8.82 13.28
CA SER A 294 10.30 9.65 14.20
C SER A 294 9.49 10.74 14.90
N GLU A 295 8.33 11.12 14.35
CA GLU A 295 7.43 12.13 14.91
C GLU A 295 6.37 11.56 15.86
N LEU A 296 6.26 10.23 15.95
CA LEU A 296 5.23 9.56 16.77
C LEU A 296 5.33 9.93 18.25
N SER A 297 6.54 10.03 18.79
CA SER A 297 6.76 10.40 20.20
C SER A 297 6.19 11.78 20.54
N ARG A 298 6.31 12.74 19.61
CA ARG A 298 5.76 14.09 19.73
C ARG A 298 4.22 14.08 19.71
N ALA A 299 3.64 13.34 18.78
CA ALA A 299 2.18 13.18 18.71
C ALA A 299 1.61 12.51 19.96
N GLN A 300 2.27 11.47 20.48
CA GLN A 300 1.90 10.80 21.72
C GLN A 300 1.98 11.76 22.93
N ALA A 301 3.01 12.61 22.99
CA ALA A 301 3.14 13.62 24.05
C ALA A 301 1.97 14.61 24.00
N ALA A 302 1.58 15.08 22.82
CA ALA A 302 0.43 15.98 22.66
C ALA A 302 -0.90 15.33 23.09
N VAL A 303 -1.15 14.08 22.71
CA VAL A 303 -2.33 13.30 23.12
C VAL A 303 -2.37 13.12 24.64
N LYS A 304 -1.23 12.77 25.25
CA LYS A 304 -1.11 12.64 26.72
C LYS A 304 -1.35 13.96 27.44
N ALA A 305 -0.82 15.08 26.93
CA ALA A 305 -1.03 16.41 27.49
C ALA A 305 -2.50 16.85 27.42
N ALA A 306 -3.25 16.37 26.45
CA ALA A 306 -4.71 16.56 26.36
C ALA A 306 -5.51 15.72 27.37
N GLY A 307 -4.86 14.81 28.12
CA GLY A 307 -5.52 13.88 29.03
C GLY A 307 -6.21 12.71 28.33
N LEU A 308 -5.90 12.48 27.05
CA LEU A 308 -6.47 11.42 26.23
C LEU A 308 -5.55 10.19 26.18
N GLN A 309 -6.15 9.04 25.96
CA GLN A 309 -5.40 7.81 25.67
C GLN A 309 -5.37 7.61 24.15
N GLY A 310 -4.16 7.60 23.58
CA GLY A 310 -3.94 7.36 22.15
C GLY A 310 -3.39 5.96 21.91
N ARG A 311 -3.79 5.36 20.79
CA ARG A 311 -3.23 4.11 20.27
C ARG A 311 -2.49 4.39 18.98
N VAL A 312 -1.24 3.93 18.88
CA VAL A 312 -0.48 4.00 17.62
C VAL A 312 -1.00 2.91 16.69
N LEU A 313 -1.42 3.30 15.50
CA LEU A 313 -1.82 2.38 14.44
C LEU A 313 -0.61 2.13 13.54
N GLY A 314 0.09 1.02 13.76
CA GLY A 314 1.21 0.58 12.93
C GLY A 314 0.79 -0.35 11.79
N ARG A 315 1.75 -0.71 10.92
CA ARG A 315 1.53 -1.68 9.83
C ARG A 315 1.15 -3.08 10.33
N ASP A 316 1.61 -3.45 11.53
CA ASP A 316 1.44 -4.79 12.11
C ASP A 316 0.11 -4.99 12.85
N MET A 317 -0.75 -3.99 12.90
CA MET A 317 -2.05 -4.07 13.56
C MET A 317 -3.16 -4.73 12.74
N ALA A 318 -2.81 -5.55 11.76
CA ALA A 318 -3.74 -6.45 11.08
C ALA A 318 -4.06 -7.72 11.90
N THR A 319 -3.51 -7.89 13.11
CA THR A 319 -3.77 -9.04 13.97
C THR A 319 -5.07 -8.90 14.77
N GLU A 320 -5.67 -10.05 15.09
CA GLU A 320 -7.03 -10.29 15.61
C GLU A 320 -7.45 -9.46 16.84
N GLU A 321 -6.53 -8.87 17.58
CA GLU A 321 -6.85 -8.04 18.75
C GLU A 321 -7.57 -6.72 18.43
N GLY A 322 -7.32 -6.13 17.26
CA GLY A 322 -8.04 -4.95 16.78
C GLY A 322 -9.53 -5.21 16.53
N LEU A 323 -9.88 -6.43 16.16
CA LEU A 323 -11.26 -6.83 15.87
C LEU A 323 -12.07 -7.12 17.16
N ARG A 324 -11.46 -7.57 18.24
CA ARG A 324 -12.16 -7.91 19.49
C ARG A 324 -12.60 -6.67 20.27
N GLN A 325 -11.85 -5.59 20.25
CA GLN A 325 -12.22 -4.36 20.99
C GLN A 325 -13.34 -3.55 20.34
N HIS A 326 -13.50 -3.60 19.00
CA HIS A 326 -14.65 -2.99 18.32
C HIS A 326 -15.97 -3.77 18.53
N HIS A 327 -15.91 -5.04 18.88
CA HIS A 327 -17.12 -5.86 19.11
C HIS A 327 -17.79 -5.62 20.46
N HIS A 328 -17.07 -5.11 21.47
CA HIS A 328 -17.65 -4.88 22.80
C HIS A 328 -18.23 -3.48 23.02
N GLN A 329 -17.95 -2.50 22.15
CA GLN A 329 -18.44 -1.13 22.29
C GLN A 329 -19.59 -0.75 21.35
N ALA A 330 -20.00 -1.65 20.43
CA ALA A 330 -21.11 -1.39 19.51
C ALA A 330 -22.46 -1.93 20.00
N PHE A 331 -22.51 -2.54 21.17
CA PHE A 331 -23.75 -3.04 21.83
C PHE A 331 -23.70 -2.74 23.33
N GLY A 332 -23.74 -1.48 23.69
CA GLY A 332 -23.99 -0.99 25.03
C GLY A 332 -24.91 0.20 24.98
#